data_1357563e48e3e077abda886a00e8cd81
#
_entry.id   1357563e48e3e077abda886a00e8cd81
#
_cell.length_a   1.000
_cell.length_b   1.000
_cell.length_c   1.000
_cell.angle_alpha   90.00
_cell.angle_beta   90.00
_cell.angle_gamma   90.00
#
_symmetry.space_group_name_H-M   'P 1'
#
loop_
_entity.id
_entity.type
_entity.pdbx_description
1 polymer ?
#
loop_
_entity_poly.entity_id
_entity_poly.type
_entity_poly.pdbx_seq_one_letter_code
_entity_poly.pdbx_strand_id
1 'polypeptide(L)'
;RGLGDVYKRQRHIAQKLNELDHQVMAIDKNENRVEAALPYVTSAQIGDATKKDFLSTVGVGNFDVCIVAIGDNFQSSLETTLLLKELGAQKVVSRAARDVHAKFLLRNGADEIVYPEKQLASWTAIRYSSDHVFDYVEIDGDYAIFEVSVPKSWIGKTVGQIDIRRRYNINILAIRTNGKLCPDISADTPMPESSTILVLGLYSSMHKCFHI
;
A
#
# COMPACT_ATOMS: atom_id res chain seq x y z
N ARG A 1 23.41 -1.16 11.08
CA ARG A 1 21.96 -1.29 11.40
C ARG A 1 21.17 -0.85 10.18
N GLY A 2 20.50 -1.73 9.44
CA GLY A 2 19.61 -1.35 8.33
C GLY A 2 19.53 -2.32 7.16
N LEU A 3 20.61 -3.02 6.81
CA LEU A 3 20.61 -3.93 5.64
C LEU A 3 19.64 -5.11 5.78
N GLY A 4 19.33 -5.56 7.01
CA GLY A 4 18.38 -6.66 7.24
C GLY A 4 16.92 -6.30 7.00
N ASP A 5 16.51 -5.04 7.19
CA ASP A 5 15.09 -4.64 7.10
C ASP A 5 14.63 -4.40 5.66
N VAL A 6 15.50 -3.90 4.79
CA VAL A 6 15.19 -3.72 3.36
C VAL A 6 14.98 -5.07 2.69
N TYR A 7 15.86 -6.01 2.97
CA TYR A 7 15.79 -7.38 2.45
C TYR A 7 14.53 -8.14 2.91
N LYS A 8 14.15 -8.00 4.19
CA LYS A 8 12.92 -8.64 4.70
C LYS A 8 11.68 -8.18 3.95
N ARG A 9 11.56 -6.88 3.64
CA ARG A 9 10.41 -6.32 2.92
C ARG A 9 10.30 -6.81 1.47
N GLN A 10 11.42 -6.88 0.76
CA GLN A 10 11.47 -7.42 -0.61
C GLN A 10 10.97 -8.86 -0.65
N ARG A 11 11.38 -9.67 0.31
CA ARG A 11 10.93 -11.06 0.45
C ARG A 11 9.42 -11.14 0.69
N HIS A 12 8.83 -10.23 1.48
CA HIS A 12 7.38 -10.23 1.71
C HIS A 12 6.57 -9.94 0.45
N ILE A 13 7.05 -9.05 -0.44
CA ILE A 13 6.40 -8.80 -1.73
C ILE A 13 6.44 -10.08 -2.58
N ALA A 14 7.62 -10.69 -2.72
CA ALA A 14 7.80 -11.91 -3.49
C ALA A 14 6.93 -13.06 -2.95
N GLN A 15 6.96 -13.27 -1.63
CA GLN A 15 6.12 -14.26 -0.96
C GLN A 15 4.64 -14.04 -1.24
N LYS A 16 4.17 -12.78 -1.11
CA LYS A 16 2.75 -12.47 -1.30
C LYS A 16 2.31 -12.67 -2.75
N LEU A 17 3.13 -12.32 -3.71
CA LEU A 17 2.87 -12.57 -5.12
C LEU A 17 2.80 -14.08 -5.42
N ASN A 18 3.70 -14.87 -4.84
CA ASN A 18 3.68 -16.32 -4.98
C ASN A 18 2.44 -16.96 -4.33
N GLU A 19 2.00 -16.47 -3.16
CA GLU A 19 0.74 -16.86 -2.51
C GLU A 19 -0.51 -16.53 -3.36
N LEU A 20 -0.39 -15.56 -4.27
CA LEU A 20 -1.43 -15.16 -5.23
C LEU A 20 -1.28 -15.87 -6.58
N ASP A 21 -0.48 -16.95 -6.64
CA ASP A 21 -0.23 -17.78 -7.82
C ASP A 21 0.45 -17.03 -8.98
N HIS A 22 1.18 -15.92 -8.70
CA HIS A 22 2.00 -15.27 -9.70
C HIS A 22 3.38 -15.89 -9.80
N GLN A 23 3.92 -15.93 -11.03
CA GLN A 23 5.31 -16.33 -11.26
C GLN A 23 6.24 -15.16 -10.92
N VAL A 24 7.19 -15.40 -10.04
CA VAL A 24 8.11 -14.37 -9.54
C VAL A 24 9.53 -14.75 -9.82
N MET A 25 10.29 -13.84 -10.45
CA MET A 25 11.74 -13.93 -10.58
C MET A 25 12.41 -12.91 -9.66
N ALA A 26 13.31 -13.37 -8.80
CA ALA A 26 14.14 -12.50 -7.97
C ALA A 26 15.52 -12.31 -8.56
N ILE A 27 16.04 -11.08 -8.53
CA ILE A 27 17.38 -10.75 -8.98
C ILE A 27 18.09 -9.94 -7.89
N ASP A 28 19.24 -10.37 -7.45
CA ASP A 28 20.16 -9.59 -6.60
C ASP A 28 21.60 -9.95 -6.96
N LYS A 29 22.53 -9.01 -6.80
CA LYS A 29 23.97 -9.25 -6.98
C LYS A 29 24.60 -10.04 -5.85
N ASN A 30 23.91 -10.15 -4.72
CA ASN A 30 24.37 -10.85 -3.54
C ASN A 30 23.77 -12.27 -3.50
N GLU A 31 24.65 -13.28 -3.62
CA GLU A 31 24.29 -14.70 -3.64
C GLU A 31 23.46 -15.11 -2.41
N ASN A 32 23.85 -14.72 -1.21
CA ASN A 32 23.13 -15.07 0.02
C ASN A 32 21.70 -14.53 0.01
N ARG A 33 21.45 -13.39 -0.64
CA ARG A 33 20.09 -12.83 -0.79
C ARG A 33 19.27 -13.60 -1.81
N VAL A 34 19.90 -14.02 -2.88
CA VAL A 34 19.26 -14.86 -3.89
C VAL A 34 18.87 -16.21 -3.30
N GLU A 35 19.80 -16.88 -2.59
CA GLU A 35 19.53 -18.14 -1.90
C GLU A 35 18.38 -18.03 -0.90
N ALA A 36 18.39 -16.97 -0.08
CA ALA A 36 17.32 -16.74 0.90
C ALA A 36 15.96 -16.34 0.28
N ALA A 37 15.92 -15.95 -1.01
CA ALA A 37 14.68 -15.70 -1.73
C ALA A 37 14.08 -16.96 -2.36
N LEU A 38 14.87 -17.98 -2.65
CA LEU A 38 14.43 -19.21 -3.34
C LEU A 38 13.13 -19.84 -2.81
N PRO A 39 12.89 -19.93 -1.49
CA PRO A 39 11.64 -20.50 -0.97
C PRO A 39 10.36 -19.68 -1.31
N TYR A 40 10.52 -18.45 -1.79
CA TYR A 40 9.42 -17.48 -1.96
C TYR A 40 9.21 -17.03 -3.42
N VAL A 41 9.99 -17.57 -4.35
CA VAL A 41 9.96 -17.17 -5.76
C VAL A 41 9.94 -18.39 -6.68
N THR A 42 9.45 -18.19 -7.90
CA THR A 42 9.45 -19.26 -8.94
C THR A 42 10.86 -19.49 -9.49
N SER A 43 11.65 -18.41 -9.60
CA SER A 43 13.04 -18.47 -10.06
C SER A 43 13.85 -17.33 -9.45
N ALA A 44 15.18 -17.50 -9.39
CA ALA A 44 16.07 -16.48 -8.92
C ALA A 44 17.38 -16.47 -9.72
N GLN A 45 17.97 -15.29 -9.90
CA GLN A 45 19.23 -15.12 -10.62
C GLN A 45 20.17 -14.20 -9.82
N ILE A 46 21.46 -14.58 -9.81
CA ILE A 46 22.53 -13.73 -9.28
C ILE A 46 22.99 -12.83 -10.43
N GLY A 47 22.87 -11.51 -10.26
CA GLY A 47 23.31 -10.55 -11.26
C GLY A 47 23.13 -9.10 -10.85
N ASP A 48 23.85 -8.23 -11.55
CA ASP A 48 23.80 -6.79 -11.31
C ASP A 48 22.77 -6.13 -12.25
N ALA A 49 21.65 -5.72 -11.72
CA ALA A 49 20.57 -5.08 -12.47
C ALA A 49 20.93 -3.68 -13.01
N THR A 50 22.09 -3.12 -12.65
CA THR A 50 22.64 -1.89 -13.26
C THR A 50 23.42 -2.17 -14.54
N LYS A 51 23.52 -3.45 -14.97
CA LYS A 51 24.23 -3.86 -16.17
C LYS A 51 23.25 -4.22 -17.29
N LYS A 52 23.26 -3.42 -18.36
CA LYS A 52 22.36 -3.62 -19.51
C LYS A 52 22.48 -5.01 -20.12
N ASP A 53 23.71 -5.51 -20.27
CA ASP A 53 23.95 -6.84 -20.85
C ASP A 53 23.30 -7.94 -20.02
N PHE A 54 23.39 -7.86 -18.69
CA PHE A 54 22.73 -8.80 -17.80
C PHE A 54 21.20 -8.73 -17.95
N LEU A 55 20.61 -7.54 -17.84
CA LEU A 55 19.15 -7.39 -17.97
C LEU A 55 18.62 -7.81 -19.34
N SER A 56 19.42 -7.66 -20.40
CA SER A 56 19.06 -8.15 -21.73
C SER A 56 18.92 -9.68 -21.78
N THR A 57 19.70 -10.42 -20.99
CA THR A 57 19.57 -11.88 -20.90
C THR A 57 18.37 -12.35 -20.12
N VAL A 58 17.84 -11.51 -19.24
CA VAL A 58 16.65 -11.81 -18.43
C VAL A 58 15.37 -11.79 -19.25
N GLY A 59 15.33 -11.02 -20.35
CA GLY A 59 14.13 -10.88 -21.18
C GLY A 59 13.02 -10.07 -20.47
N VAL A 60 13.37 -8.88 -19.97
CA VAL A 60 12.49 -8.03 -19.15
C VAL A 60 11.14 -7.70 -19.78
N GLY A 61 11.05 -7.66 -21.12
CA GLY A 61 9.79 -7.43 -21.83
C GLY A 61 8.75 -8.56 -21.71
N ASN A 62 9.15 -9.73 -21.21
CA ASN A 62 8.24 -10.86 -21.00
C ASN A 62 7.53 -10.82 -19.63
N PHE A 63 7.85 -9.84 -18.78
CA PHE A 63 7.24 -9.69 -17.46
C PHE A 63 6.16 -8.61 -17.51
N ASP A 64 5.01 -8.89 -16.90
CA ASP A 64 3.92 -7.90 -16.76
C ASP A 64 4.33 -6.72 -15.91
N VAL A 65 5.11 -6.96 -14.84
CA VAL A 65 5.58 -5.96 -13.90
C VAL A 65 7.03 -6.21 -13.47
N CYS A 66 7.86 -5.19 -13.54
CA CYS A 66 9.20 -5.17 -12.97
C CYS A 66 9.22 -4.28 -11.73
N ILE A 67 9.66 -4.82 -10.58
CA ILE A 67 9.70 -4.10 -9.31
C ILE A 67 11.15 -3.80 -8.93
N VAL A 68 11.52 -2.52 -8.93
CA VAL A 68 12.84 -2.03 -8.49
C VAL A 68 12.78 -1.74 -6.99
N ALA A 69 13.25 -2.69 -6.21
CA ALA A 69 13.20 -2.62 -4.75
C ALA A 69 14.52 -2.11 -4.11
N ILE A 70 15.44 -1.55 -4.90
CA ILE A 70 16.71 -0.98 -4.47
C ILE A 70 16.42 0.30 -3.67
N GLY A 71 16.67 0.28 -2.36
CA GLY A 71 16.35 1.41 -1.47
C GLY A 71 17.57 2.22 -1.01
N ASP A 72 18.71 1.57 -0.89
CA ASP A 72 19.90 2.15 -0.21
C ASP A 72 20.89 2.82 -1.18
N ASN A 73 20.78 2.52 -2.48
CA ASN A 73 21.63 3.10 -3.51
C ASN A 73 20.75 3.85 -4.53
N PHE A 74 20.74 5.18 -4.39
CA PHE A 74 19.99 6.08 -5.26
C PHE A 74 20.37 5.93 -6.73
N GLN A 75 21.67 5.90 -7.05
CA GLN A 75 22.15 5.77 -8.42
C GLN A 75 21.74 4.43 -9.03
N SER A 76 22.00 3.32 -8.34
CA SER A 76 21.62 1.99 -8.84
C SER A 76 20.10 1.85 -9.05
N SER A 77 19.29 2.47 -8.20
CA SER A 77 17.83 2.49 -8.35
C SER A 77 17.40 3.21 -9.63
N LEU A 78 18.00 4.38 -9.93
CA LEU A 78 17.72 5.13 -11.15
C LEU A 78 18.20 4.41 -12.41
N GLU A 79 19.44 3.89 -12.40
CA GLU A 79 20.02 3.15 -13.52
C GLU A 79 19.18 1.92 -13.86
N THR A 80 18.82 1.12 -12.86
CA THR A 80 17.99 -0.07 -13.06
C THR A 80 16.61 0.31 -13.62
N THR A 81 15.96 1.33 -13.07
CA THR A 81 14.65 1.81 -13.54
C THR A 81 14.70 2.23 -15.02
N LEU A 82 15.71 3.01 -15.40
CA LEU A 82 15.90 3.45 -16.78
C LEU A 82 16.14 2.26 -17.72
N LEU A 83 17.06 1.36 -17.36
CA LEU A 83 17.42 0.21 -18.17
C LEU A 83 16.22 -0.74 -18.40
N LEU A 84 15.40 -0.96 -17.39
CA LEU A 84 14.20 -1.78 -17.54
C LEU A 84 13.24 -1.19 -18.59
N LYS A 85 13.02 0.12 -18.56
CA LYS A 85 12.18 0.80 -19.58
C LYS A 85 12.81 0.77 -20.96
N GLU A 86 14.11 1.02 -21.09
CA GLU A 86 14.82 0.92 -22.38
C GLU A 86 14.78 -0.49 -22.98
N LEU A 87 14.78 -1.52 -22.14
CA LEU A 87 14.70 -2.93 -22.55
C LEU A 87 13.27 -3.44 -22.74
N GLY A 88 12.27 -2.55 -22.67
CA GLY A 88 10.89 -2.84 -23.03
C GLY A 88 10.05 -3.44 -21.89
N ALA A 89 10.41 -3.22 -20.63
CA ALA A 89 9.54 -3.59 -19.50
C ALA A 89 8.17 -2.92 -19.63
N GLN A 90 7.09 -3.69 -19.56
CA GLN A 90 5.71 -3.21 -19.72
C GLN A 90 5.35 -2.23 -18.63
N LYS A 91 5.61 -2.58 -17.38
CA LYS A 91 5.36 -1.75 -16.19
C LYS A 91 6.54 -1.81 -15.24
N VAL A 92 7.04 -0.65 -14.82
CA VAL A 92 8.12 -0.52 -13.84
C VAL A 92 7.61 0.17 -12.60
N VAL A 93 7.63 -0.54 -11.48
CA VAL A 93 7.30 -0.02 -10.15
C VAL A 93 8.58 0.16 -9.36
N SER A 94 8.90 1.39 -8.93
CA SER A 94 10.16 1.65 -8.24
C SER A 94 9.96 2.12 -6.81
N ARG A 95 10.79 1.60 -5.89
CA ARG A 95 10.78 2.03 -4.50
C ARG A 95 11.51 3.34 -4.33
N ALA A 96 10.84 4.33 -3.74
CA ALA A 96 11.48 5.56 -3.30
C ALA A 96 11.77 5.53 -1.80
N ALA A 97 12.86 6.19 -1.39
CA ALA A 97 13.22 6.39 0.02
C ALA A 97 12.95 7.84 0.49
N ARG A 98 12.65 8.77 -0.43
CA ARG A 98 12.36 10.20 -0.16
C ARG A 98 11.65 10.84 -1.35
N ASP A 99 11.00 11.99 -1.14
CA ASP A 99 10.18 12.65 -2.17
C ASP A 99 10.99 13.04 -3.43
N VAL A 100 12.22 13.52 -3.25
CA VAL A 100 13.11 13.85 -4.38
C VAL A 100 13.45 12.60 -5.19
N HIS A 101 13.71 11.47 -4.52
CA HIS A 101 13.97 10.18 -5.17
C HIS A 101 12.76 9.75 -6.00
N ALA A 102 11.54 9.84 -5.46
CA ALA A 102 10.32 9.52 -6.18
C ALA A 102 10.18 10.33 -7.48
N LYS A 103 10.43 11.64 -7.42
CA LYS A 103 10.39 12.52 -8.61
C LYS A 103 11.41 12.13 -9.68
N PHE A 104 12.61 11.74 -9.28
CA PHE A 104 13.63 11.29 -10.22
C PHE A 104 13.27 9.95 -10.87
N LEU A 105 12.77 8.99 -10.10
CA LEU A 105 12.35 7.69 -10.61
C LEU A 105 11.24 7.82 -11.66
N LEU A 106 10.20 8.63 -11.39
CA LEU A 106 9.13 8.90 -12.35
C LEU A 106 9.68 9.54 -13.65
N ARG A 107 10.61 10.49 -13.53
CA ARG A 107 11.24 11.11 -14.71
C ARG A 107 12.15 10.15 -15.48
N ASN A 108 12.68 9.12 -14.82
CA ASN A 108 13.52 8.09 -15.43
C ASN A 108 12.72 6.87 -15.91
N GLY A 109 11.39 6.96 -15.95
CA GLY A 109 10.55 5.96 -16.58
C GLY A 109 9.88 4.96 -15.63
N ALA A 110 9.92 5.17 -14.31
CA ALA A 110 9.03 4.43 -13.43
C ALA A 110 7.57 4.79 -13.75
N ASP A 111 6.72 3.79 -13.89
CA ASP A 111 5.28 3.99 -14.10
C ASP A 111 4.59 4.28 -12.75
N GLU A 112 5.08 3.65 -11.68
CA GLU A 112 4.56 3.84 -10.33
C GLU A 112 5.68 3.89 -9.28
N ILE A 113 5.38 4.57 -8.17
CA ILE A 113 6.29 4.67 -7.03
C ILE A 113 5.64 4.06 -5.80
N VAL A 114 6.41 3.22 -5.12
CA VAL A 114 6.08 2.73 -3.78
C VAL A 114 7.01 3.41 -2.78
N TYR A 115 6.43 4.10 -1.80
CA TYR A 115 7.17 4.78 -0.75
C TYR A 115 6.71 4.27 0.63
N PRO A 116 7.18 3.07 1.06
CA PRO A 116 6.64 2.37 2.22
C PRO A 116 6.77 3.16 3.53
N GLU A 117 7.88 3.86 3.72
CA GLU A 117 8.13 4.63 4.92
C GLU A 117 7.12 5.79 5.08
N LYS A 118 6.82 6.49 4.00
CA LYS A 118 5.86 7.59 3.98
C LYS A 118 4.43 7.08 4.19
N GLN A 119 4.07 5.99 3.50
CA GLN A 119 2.76 5.36 3.63
C GLN A 119 2.51 4.86 5.05
N LEU A 120 3.51 4.16 5.63
CA LEU A 120 3.43 3.69 7.01
C LEU A 120 3.39 4.84 8.02
N ALA A 121 4.19 5.90 7.82
CA ALA A 121 4.20 7.07 8.70
C ALA A 121 2.84 7.79 8.68
N SER A 122 2.26 8.00 7.49
CA SER A 122 0.94 8.61 7.34
C SER A 122 -0.14 7.76 8.01
N TRP A 123 -0.16 6.45 7.73
CA TRP A 123 -1.08 5.52 8.36
C TRP A 123 -0.95 5.53 9.89
N THR A 124 0.28 5.45 10.41
CA THR A 124 0.54 5.46 11.86
C THR A 124 0.07 6.77 12.49
N ALA A 125 0.40 7.91 11.88
CA ALA A 125 0.00 9.21 12.40
C ALA A 125 -1.52 9.34 12.49
N ILE A 126 -2.26 8.98 11.44
CA ILE A 126 -3.71 9.06 11.41
C ILE A 126 -4.33 8.05 12.40
N ARG A 127 -3.85 6.79 12.38
CA ARG A 127 -4.35 5.72 13.25
C ARG A 127 -4.24 6.06 14.74
N TYR A 128 -3.17 6.76 15.13
CA TYR A 128 -2.89 7.10 16.53
C TYR A 128 -3.12 8.57 16.87
N SER A 129 -3.68 9.36 15.94
CA SER A 129 -4.06 10.76 16.22
C SER A 129 -5.29 10.88 17.14
N SER A 130 -6.10 9.82 17.23
CA SER A 130 -7.33 9.77 18.02
C SER A 130 -7.61 8.35 18.50
N ASP A 131 -8.13 8.21 19.73
CA ASP A 131 -8.61 6.94 20.29
C ASP A 131 -9.85 6.39 19.56
N HIS A 132 -10.46 7.21 18.71
CA HIS A 132 -11.67 6.84 17.97
C HIS A 132 -11.41 6.27 16.58
N VAL A 133 -10.17 6.33 16.06
CA VAL A 133 -9.78 5.75 14.77
C VAL A 133 -9.16 4.39 14.99
N PHE A 134 -9.71 3.36 14.36
CA PHE A 134 -9.21 1.98 14.43
C PHE A 134 -8.42 1.58 13.20
N ASP A 135 -8.81 2.08 12.03
CA ASP A 135 -8.11 1.85 10.76
C ASP A 135 -8.37 2.98 9.77
N TYR A 136 -7.51 3.06 8.75
CA TYR A 136 -7.56 4.09 7.73
C TYR A 136 -6.97 3.56 6.42
N VAL A 137 -7.69 3.80 5.32
CA VAL A 137 -7.25 3.49 3.96
C VAL A 137 -7.49 4.70 3.07
N GLU A 138 -6.42 5.28 2.54
CA GLU A 138 -6.50 6.32 1.51
C GLU A 138 -6.98 5.70 0.19
N ILE A 139 -7.98 6.32 -0.45
CA ILE A 139 -8.55 5.82 -1.70
C ILE A 139 -8.07 6.65 -2.88
N ASP A 140 -8.33 7.97 -2.85
CA ASP A 140 -7.95 8.89 -3.91
C ASP A 140 -7.94 10.33 -3.39
N GLY A 141 -6.79 10.99 -3.49
CA GLY A 141 -6.61 12.37 -3.07
C GLY A 141 -7.05 12.60 -1.62
N ASP A 142 -8.17 13.31 -1.46
CA ASP A 142 -8.70 13.64 -0.13
C ASP A 142 -9.75 12.62 0.39
N TYR A 143 -10.09 11.58 -0.41
CA TYR A 143 -11.05 10.55 -0.01
C TYR A 143 -10.37 9.39 0.70
N ALA A 144 -10.99 8.96 1.80
CA ALA A 144 -10.49 7.82 2.56
C ALA A 144 -11.64 7.00 3.18
N ILE A 145 -11.34 5.74 3.49
CA ILE A 145 -12.16 4.90 4.35
C ILE A 145 -11.55 4.93 5.73
N PHE A 146 -12.38 5.18 6.74
CA PHE A 146 -12.00 5.11 8.14
C PHE A 146 -12.82 4.04 8.85
N GLU A 147 -12.20 3.29 9.74
CA GLU A 147 -12.91 2.56 10.78
C GLU A 147 -12.87 3.38 12.07
N VAL A 148 -14.04 3.84 12.51
CA VAL A 148 -14.17 4.71 13.69
C VAL A 148 -15.17 4.14 14.70
N SER A 149 -15.01 4.48 15.98
CA SER A 149 -16.01 4.13 16.99
C SER A 149 -17.34 4.84 16.71
N VAL A 150 -18.45 4.16 16.99
CA VAL A 150 -19.77 4.80 16.95
C VAL A 150 -19.84 5.90 18.02
N PRO A 151 -20.14 7.17 17.64
CA PRO A 151 -20.30 8.23 18.61
C PRO A 151 -21.41 7.92 19.62
N LYS A 152 -21.19 8.22 20.89
CA LYS A 152 -22.19 7.96 21.96
C LYS A 152 -23.57 8.55 21.64
N SER A 153 -23.62 9.69 20.99
CA SER A 153 -24.87 10.36 20.58
C SER A 153 -25.65 9.64 19.48
N TRP A 154 -25.05 8.61 18.84
CA TRP A 154 -25.68 7.82 17.78
C TRP A 154 -26.19 6.46 18.27
N ILE A 155 -25.73 6.01 19.43
CA ILE A 155 -26.15 4.71 20.01
C ILE A 155 -27.68 4.67 20.15
N GLY A 156 -28.29 3.58 19.67
CA GLY A 156 -29.73 3.37 19.66
C GLY A 156 -30.51 4.12 18.57
N LYS A 157 -29.87 4.97 17.77
CA LYS A 157 -30.46 5.58 16.58
C LYS A 157 -30.24 4.70 15.35
N THR A 158 -31.07 4.87 14.32
CA THR A 158 -30.85 4.24 13.04
C THR A 158 -29.98 5.12 12.13
N VAL A 159 -29.40 4.51 11.09
CA VAL A 159 -28.63 5.25 10.06
C VAL A 159 -29.44 6.39 9.46
N GLY A 160 -30.73 6.17 9.17
CA GLY A 160 -31.63 7.20 8.64
C GLY A 160 -31.87 8.36 9.61
N GLN A 161 -31.97 8.08 10.91
CA GLN A 161 -32.14 9.12 11.92
C GLN A 161 -30.88 9.98 12.12
N ILE A 162 -29.70 9.39 11.91
CA ILE A 162 -28.41 10.11 12.00
C ILE A 162 -28.24 11.04 10.79
N ASP A 163 -28.67 10.60 9.62
CA ASP A 163 -28.61 11.34 8.35
C ASP A 163 -27.19 11.88 8.00
N ILE A 164 -26.17 11.03 8.28
CA ILE A 164 -24.75 11.38 8.14
C ILE A 164 -24.39 11.79 6.70
N ARG A 165 -25.05 11.15 5.72
CA ARG A 165 -24.80 11.41 4.30
C ARG A 165 -25.15 12.83 3.92
N ARG A 166 -26.31 13.36 4.37
CA ARG A 166 -26.73 14.73 4.08
C ARG A 166 -25.97 15.76 4.89
N ARG A 167 -25.66 15.44 6.17
CA ARG A 167 -25.01 16.38 7.07
C ARG A 167 -23.54 16.56 6.78
N TYR A 168 -22.82 15.48 6.45
CA TYR A 168 -21.35 15.47 6.38
C TYR A 168 -20.80 14.96 5.04
N ASN A 169 -21.66 14.52 4.11
CA ASN A 169 -21.27 13.86 2.86
C ASN A 169 -20.37 12.62 3.12
N ILE A 170 -20.74 11.82 4.13
CA ILE A 170 -20.07 10.58 4.53
C ILE A 170 -21.01 9.42 4.28
N ASN A 171 -20.50 8.33 3.70
CA ASN A 171 -21.24 7.09 3.52
C ASN A 171 -20.79 6.05 4.55
N ILE A 172 -21.73 5.38 5.21
CA ILE A 172 -21.45 4.21 6.04
C ILE A 172 -21.40 3.01 5.09
N LEU A 173 -20.28 2.29 5.10
CA LEU A 173 -20.06 1.10 4.27
C LEU A 173 -20.38 -0.20 5.03
N ALA A 174 -20.09 -0.22 6.33
CA ALA A 174 -20.31 -1.40 7.18
C ALA A 174 -20.32 -1.02 8.65
N ILE A 175 -20.88 -1.92 9.48
CA ILE A 175 -20.79 -1.85 10.94
C ILE A 175 -20.06 -3.10 11.41
N ARG A 176 -19.11 -2.95 12.34
CA ARG A 176 -18.43 -4.06 13.00
C ARG A 176 -18.88 -4.15 14.46
N THR A 177 -19.44 -5.30 14.80
CA THR A 177 -19.88 -5.60 16.18
C THR A 177 -19.28 -6.91 16.61
N ASN A 178 -18.63 -6.97 17.77
CA ASN A 178 -17.97 -8.16 18.30
C ASN A 178 -16.99 -8.81 17.29
N GLY A 179 -16.24 -7.99 16.56
CA GLY A 179 -15.26 -8.43 15.56
C GLY A 179 -15.87 -8.87 14.21
N LYS A 180 -17.20 -8.98 14.11
CA LYS A 180 -17.88 -9.37 12.86
C LYS A 180 -18.32 -8.15 12.08
N LEU A 181 -17.88 -8.06 10.82
CA LEU A 181 -18.26 -7.00 9.88
C LEU A 181 -19.60 -7.33 9.21
N CYS A 182 -20.52 -6.37 9.21
CA CYS A 182 -21.80 -6.43 8.51
C CYS A 182 -21.85 -5.31 7.48
N PRO A 183 -21.78 -5.59 6.17
CA PRO A 183 -21.84 -4.60 5.10
C PRO A 183 -23.27 -4.29 4.65
N ASP A 184 -24.26 -5.05 5.12
CA ASP A 184 -25.66 -4.85 4.74
C ASP A 184 -26.27 -3.72 5.59
N ILE A 185 -26.19 -2.50 5.06
CA ILE A 185 -26.59 -1.26 5.74
C ILE A 185 -27.78 -0.63 5.04
N SER A 186 -28.85 -0.41 5.80
CA SER A 186 -30.06 0.30 5.36
C SER A 186 -30.33 1.52 6.26
N ALA A 187 -31.33 2.32 5.90
CA ALA A 187 -31.77 3.44 6.73
C ALA A 187 -32.27 3.01 8.12
N ASP A 188 -32.82 1.80 8.22
CA ASP A 188 -33.36 1.25 9.47
C ASP A 188 -32.32 0.49 10.32
N THR A 189 -31.08 0.35 9.81
CA THR A 189 -30.02 -0.32 10.54
C THR A 189 -29.65 0.48 11.82
N PRO A 190 -29.77 -0.14 13.01
CA PRO A 190 -29.48 0.52 14.27
C PRO A 190 -27.97 0.65 14.50
N MET A 191 -27.56 1.65 15.27
CA MET A 191 -26.18 1.82 15.75
C MET A 191 -26.00 1.13 17.09
N PRO A 192 -25.31 -0.03 17.15
CA PRO A 192 -25.09 -0.76 18.37
C PRO A 192 -24.07 -0.08 19.27
N GLU A 193 -24.20 -0.26 20.57
CA GLU A 193 -23.16 0.10 21.53
C GLU A 193 -21.91 -0.77 21.33
N SER A 194 -20.75 -0.23 21.67
CA SER A 194 -19.45 -0.94 21.56
C SER A 194 -19.15 -1.49 20.16
N SER A 195 -19.54 -0.77 19.13
CA SER A 195 -19.30 -1.10 17.72
C SER A 195 -18.44 -0.04 17.02
N THR A 196 -17.85 -0.44 15.90
CA THR A 196 -17.17 0.47 14.97
C THR A 196 -17.93 0.54 13.65
N ILE A 197 -17.75 1.62 12.92
CA ILE A 197 -18.32 1.80 11.59
C ILE A 197 -17.21 2.07 10.58
N LEU A 198 -17.32 1.44 9.41
CA LEU A 198 -16.51 1.79 8.25
C LEU A 198 -17.25 2.88 7.49
N VAL A 199 -16.56 4.00 7.28
CA VAL A 199 -17.14 5.18 6.64
C VAL A 199 -16.23 5.67 5.52
N LEU A 200 -16.83 6.06 4.39
CA LEU A 200 -16.15 6.65 3.23
C LEU A 200 -16.53 8.13 3.12
N GLY A 201 -15.56 9.00 2.98
CA GLY A 201 -15.76 10.43 2.73
C GLY A 201 -14.46 11.20 2.63
N LEU A 202 -14.58 12.52 2.46
CA LEU A 202 -13.44 13.43 2.48
C LEU A 202 -12.83 13.49 3.88
N TYR A 203 -11.50 13.60 3.96
CA TYR A 203 -10.80 13.77 5.24
C TYR A 203 -11.34 14.95 6.05
N SER A 204 -11.61 16.09 5.40
CA SER A 204 -12.19 17.26 6.04
C SER A 204 -13.60 17.02 6.62
N SER A 205 -14.37 16.14 5.99
CA SER A 205 -15.71 15.73 6.50
C SER A 205 -15.57 14.81 7.71
N MET A 206 -14.59 13.88 7.67
CA MET A 206 -14.28 13.01 8.80
C MET A 206 -13.86 13.81 10.03
N HIS A 207 -12.96 14.78 9.83
CA HIS A 207 -12.53 15.68 10.90
C HIS A 207 -13.71 16.43 11.53
N LYS A 208 -14.62 16.96 10.72
CA LYS A 208 -15.82 17.67 11.22
C LYS A 208 -16.81 16.78 11.96
N CYS A 209 -16.96 15.53 11.51
CA CYS A 209 -17.96 14.60 12.04
C CYS A 209 -17.47 13.87 13.30
N PHE A 210 -16.22 13.41 13.29
CA PHE A 210 -15.66 12.54 14.31
C PHE A 210 -14.56 13.20 15.16
N HIS A 211 -14.18 14.44 14.85
CA HIS A 211 -13.11 15.20 15.55
C HIS A 211 -11.76 14.48 15.55
N ILE A 212 -11.40 13.91 14.40
CA ILE A 212 -10.15 13.15 14.18
C ILE A 212 -9.15 13.92 13.33
#